data_b6b307af9f3ec2d3926aea5bceeac8d9
#
_entry.id   b6b307af9f3ec2d3926aea5bceeac8d9
#
_cell.length_a   1.000
_cell.length_b   1.000
_cell.length_c   1.000
_cell.angle_alpha   90.00
_cell.angle_beta   90.00
_cell.angle_gamma   90.00
#
_symmetry.space_group_name_H-M   'P 1'
#
loop_
_entity.id
_entity.type
_entity.pdbx_description
1 polymer ?
#
loop_
_entity_poly.entity_id
_entity_poly.type
_entity_poly.pdbx_seq_one_letter_code
_entity_poly.pdbx_strand_id
1 'polypeptide(L)'
;AIEACGHAFAARKGQYAGLSDVQIQDGKFRFGIELALAVGVVGGVTAVHPLAKLSTQILDNPSAKELMMYLAVAGLASNFGAVKALVSVGIQQGHMKMHLSNILNQLNVPEERQAEIQQHFQDKTVSFSAVEEYWKYLG
;
A
#
# COMPACT_ATOMS: atom_id res chain seq x y z
N ALA A 1 17.16 7.89 -2.97
CA ALA A 1 17.87 6.99 -3.91
C ALA A 1 16.91 6.05 -4.64
N ILE A 2 16.06 5.29 -3.95
CA ILE A 2 15.12 4.32 -4.56
C ILE A 2 14.17 5.01 -5.55
N GLU A 3 13.55 6.11 -5.16
CA GLU A 3 12.65 6.90 -6.01
C GLU A 3 13.36 7.41 -7.28
N ALA A 4 14.52 8.03 -7.12
CA ALA A 4 15.31 8.53 -8.24
C ALA A 4 15.72 7.42 -9.21
N CYS A 5 16.14 6.25 -8.69
CA CYS A 5 16.43 5.06 -9.51
C CYS A 5 15.18 4.56 -10.25
N GLY A 6 14.03 4.54 -9.59
CA GLY A 6 12.75 4.14 -10.18
C GLY A 6 12.35 5.06 -11.35
N HIS A 7 12.43 6.37 -11.16
CA HIS A 7 12.12 7.33 -12.23
C HIS A 7 13.10 7.25 -13.39
N ALA A 8 14.40 7.19 -13.13
CA ALA A 8 15.41 7.04 -14.17
C ALA A 8 15.21 5.75 -14.99
N PHE A 9 14.88 4.66 -14.29
CA PHE A 9 14.64 3.39 -14.95
C PHE A 9 13.33 3.35 -15.74
N ALA A 10 12.28 4.03 -15.29
CA ALA A 10 11.03 4.19 -16.02
C ALA A 10 11.24 4.96 -17.33
N ALA A 11 12.17 5.92 -17.36
CA ALA A 11 12.49 6.74 -18.53
C ALA A 11 13.63 6.17 -19.41
N ARG A 12 14.21 4.99 -19.08
CA ARG A 12 15.43 4.45 -19.74
C ARG A 12 15.34 4.24 -21.25
N LYS A 13 14.13 4.16 -21.79
CA LYS A 13 13.89 3.97 -23.22
C LYS A 13 13.51 5.29 -23.96
N GLY A 14 13.74 6.43 -23.33
CA GLY A 14 13.39 7.75 -23.89
C GLY A 14 11.93 8.15 -23.72
N GLN A 15 11.10 7.25 -23.18
CA GLN A 15 9.71 7.52 -22.80
C GLN A 15 9.47 7.00 -21.39
N TYR A 16 8.63 7.71 -20.65
CA TYR A 16 8.24 7.27 -19.31
C TYR A 16 7.24 6.11 -19.41
N ALA A 17 7.60 4.96 -18.87
CA ALA A 17 6.81 3.73 -18.94
C ALA A 17 6.64 3.09 -17.56
N GLY A 18 5.66 2.18 -17.43
CA GLY A 18 5.50 1.36 -16.22
C GLY A 18 6.74 0.52 -15.94
N LEU A 19 6.97 0.24 -14.67
CA LEU A 19 8.10 -0.57 -14.20
C LEU A 19 7.79 -2.06 -14.20
N SER A 20 6.51 -2.43 -14.12
CA SER A 20 6.05 -3.82 -14.14
C SER A 20 5.65 -4.25 -15.54
N ASP A 21 5.83 -5.53 -15.83
CA ASP A 21 5.36 -6.19 -17.03
C ASP A 21 4.44 -7.37 -16.69
N VAL A 22 3.53 -7.67 -17.62
CA VAL A 22 2.57 -8.77 -17.50
C VAL A 22 2.70 -9.66 -18.73
N GLN A 23 2.80 -10.95 -18.51
CA GLN A 23 2.77 -11.95 -19.56
C GLN A 23 1.74 -13.03 -19.22
N ILE A 24 0.93 -13.39 -20.21
CA ILE A 24 0.01 -14.53 -20.11
C ILE A 24 0.36 -15.50 -21.23
N GLN A 25 0.92 -16.64 -20.89
CA GLN A 25 1.34 -17.65 -21.85
C GLN A 25 1.00 -19.04 -21.31
N ASP A 26 0.41 -19.87 -22.14
CA ASP A 26 0.03 -21.26 -21.81
C ASP A 26 -0.81 -21.38 -20.53
N GLY A 27 -1.76 -20.46 -20.32
CA GLY A 27 -2.61 -20.40 -19.12
C GLY A 27 -1.85 -19.98 -17.85
N LYS A 28 -0.59 -19.57 -17.94
CA LYS A 28 0.21 -19.08 -16.82
C LYS A 28 0.29 -17.55 -16.84
N PHE A 29 0.01 -16.95 -15.70
CA PHE A 29 0.18 -15.52 -15.47
C PHE A 29 1.55 -15.26 -14.88
N ARG A 30 2.33 -14.39 -15.50
CA ARG A 30 3.61 -13.88 -15.00
C ARG A 30 3.48 -12.38 -14.81
N PHE A 31 3.81 -11.92 -13.61
CA PHE A 31 3.89 -10.51 -13.28
C PHE A 31 5.29 -10.21 -12.77
N GLY A 32 6.01 -9.32 -13.44
CA GLY A 32 7.43 -9.07 -13.22
C GLY A 32 7.72 -7.59 -13.00
N ILE A 33 8.83 -7.32 -12.31
CA ILE A 33 9.39 -5.98 -12.18
C ILE A 33 10.91 -6.06 -12.31
N GLU A 34 11.48 -5.10 -13.03
CA GLU A 34 12.90 -4.89 -13.11
C GLU A 34 13.24 -3.47 -12.63
N LEU A 35 14.09 -3.37 -11.63
CA LEU A 35 14.46 -2.12 -10.99
C LEU A 35 15.96 -2.02 -10.82
N ALA A 36 16.53 -0.85 -11.13
CA ALA A 36 17.86 -0.48 -10.70
C ALA A 36 17.75 0.13 -9.30
N LEU A 37 18.21 -0.59 -8.27
CA LEU A 37 18.12 -0.14 -6.88
C LEU A 37 19.53 0.13 -6.31
N ALA A 38 19.81 1.38 -5.93
CA ALA A 38 21.02 1.77 -5.25
C ALA A 38 20.80 1.74 -3.72
N VAL A 39 20.83 0.54 -3.13
CA VAL A 39 20.60 0.33 -1.69
C VAL A 39 21.81 -0.31 -1.04
N GLY A 40 22.25 0.24 0.09
CA GLY A 40 23.31 -0.31 0.92
C GLY A 40 22.78 -0.72 2.30
N VAL A 41 23.50 -1.63 2.96
CA VAL A 41 23.19 -2.13 4.31
C VAL A 41 24.22 -1.69 5.35
N VAL A 42 25.25 -0.98 4.93
CA VAL A 42 26.37 -0.56 5.80
C VAL A 42 26.42 0.96 5.91
N GLY A 43 26.57 1.46 7.14
CA GLY A 43 26.74 2.90 7.43
C GLY A 43 25.46 3.72 7.33
N GLY A 44 25.57 5.04 7.44
CA GLY A 44 24.45 5.98 7.32
C GLY A 44 23.30 5.69 8.27
N VAL A 45 22.08 5.77 7.75
CA VAL A 45 20.83 5.60 8.54
C VAL A 45 20.74 4.23 9.19
N THR A 46 21.22 3.17 8.53
CA THR A 46 21.16 1.79 9.06
C THR A 46 22.00 1.61 10.33
N ALA A 47 23.07 2.40 10.50
CA ALA A 47 23.91 2.32 11.68
C ALA A 47 23.37 3.11 12.88
N VAL A 48 22.64 4.22 12.63
CA VAL A 48 22.26 5.18 13.68
C VAL A 48 20.77 5.20 14.01
N HIS A 49 19.90 4.79 13.08
CA HIS A 49 18.46 4.86 13.30
C HIS A 49 17.93 3.54 13.89
N PRO A 50 17.33 3.54 15.10
CA PRO A 50 16.91 2.32 15.78
C PRO A 50 15.94 1.45 14.97
N LEU A 51 14.94 2.07 14.30
CA LEU A 51 13.98 1.35 13.48
C LEU A 51 14.60 0.76 12.22
N ALA A 52 15.58 1.42 11.59
CA ALA A 52 16.30 0.86 10.45
C ALA A 52 17.10 -0.37 10.87
N LYS A 53 17.77 -0.31 12.02
CA LYS A 53 18.48 -1.44 12.60
C LYS A 53 17.52 -2.60 12.95
N LEU A 54 16.39 -2.31 13.58
CA LEU A 54 15.37 -3.30 13.87
C LEU A 54 14.84 -3.96 12.59
N SER A 55 14.55 -3.17 11.55
CA SER A 55 14.06 -3.68 10.26
C SER A 55 15.08 -4.63 9.61
N THR A 56 16.37 -4.31 9.63
CA THR A 56 17.40 -5.21 9.11
C THR A 56 17.54 -6.49 9.94
N GLN A 57 17.38 -6.41 11.26
CA GLN A 57 17.36 -7.59 12.14
C GLN A 57 16.16 -8.51 11.86
N ILE A 58 14.96 -7.94 11.65
CA ILE A 58 13.77 -8.72 11.27
C ILE A 58 13.99 -9.47 9.95
N LEU A 59 14.74 -8.89 9.04
CA LEU A 59 15.10 -9.50 7.75
C LEU A 59 16.36 -10.41 7.84
N ASP A 60 16.79 -10.76 9.05
CA ASP A 60 17.98 -11.58 9.30
C ASP A 60 19.28 -10.96 8.74
N ASN A 61 19.41 -9.63 8.85
CA ASN A 61 20.60 -8.86 8.43
C ASN A 61 21.02 -9.16 6.98
N PRO A 62 20.17 -8.88 5.99
CA PRO A 62 20.42 -9.24 4.61
C PRO A 62 21.64 -8.53 4.03
N SER A 63 22.29 -9.14 3.05
CA SER A 63 23.23 -8.45 2.18
C SER A 63 22.53 -7.35 1.37
N ALA A 64 23.27 -6.41 0.82
CA ALA A 64 22.71 -5.37 -0.05
C ALA A 64 21.92 -5.95 -1.24
N LYS A 65 22.39 -7.06 -1.81
CA LYS A 65 21.71 -7.77 -2.90
C LYS A 65 20.39 -8.38 -2.46
N GLU A 66 20.35 -9.02 -1.32
CA GLU A 66 19.11 -9.58 -0.75
C GLU A 66 18.11 -8.48 -0.39
N LEU A 67 18.58 -7.37 0.21
CA LEU A 67 17.73 -6.23 0.51
C LEU A 67 17.11 -5.62 -0.77
N MET A 68 17.90 -5.50 -1.85
CA MET A 68 17.37 -5.05 -3.15
C MET A 68 16.29 -6.00 -3.69
N MET A 69 16.46 -7.31 -3.54
CA MET A 69 15.44 -8.29 -3.94
C MET A 69 14.19 -8.19 -3.08
N TYR A 70 14.30 -8.03 -1.75
CA TYR A 70 13.15 -7.83 -0.86
C TYR A 70 12.37 -6.58 -1.22
N LEU A 71 13.06 -5.47 -1.51
CA LEU A 71 12.42 -4.22 -1.93
C LEU A 71 11.70 -4.36 -3.27
N ALA A 72 12.30 -5.05 -4.23
CA ALA A 72 11.67 -5.32 -5.53
C ALA A 72 10.42 -6.19 -5.38
N VAL A 73 10.47 -7.25 -4.57
CA VAL A 73 9.33 -8.13 -4.29
C VAL A 73 8.22 -7.38 -3.56
N ALA A 74 8.56 -6.58 -2.55
CA ALA A 74 7.58 -5.76 -1.83
C ALA A 74 6.89 -4.75 -2.75
N GLY A 75 7.66 -4.07 -3.63
CA GLY A 75 7.14 -3.17 -4.64
C GLY A 75 6.20 -3.88 -5.63
N LEU A 76 6.60 -5.06 -6.11
CA LEU A 76 5.80 -5.87 -7.02
C LEU A 76 4.48 -6.33 -6.37
N ALA A 77 4.54 -6.80 -5.13
CA ALA A 77 3.37 -7.25 -4.38
C ALA A 77 2.38 -6.08 -4.14
N SER A 78 2.88 -4.90 -3.77
CA SER A 78 2.08 -3.69 -3.59
C SER A 78 1.42 -3.25 -4.90
N ASN A 79 2.17 -3.25 -6.01
CA ASN A 79 1.64 -2.93 -7.34
C ASN A 79 0.57 -3.94 -7.77
N PHE A 80 0.80 -5.24 -7.60
CA PHE A 80 -0.17 -6.27 -7.90
C PHE A 80 -1.46 -6.10 -7.08
N GLY A 81 -1.34 -5.83 -5.78
CA GLY A 81 -2.48 -5.57 -4.91
C GLY A 81 -3.32 -4.37 -5.37
N ALA A 82 -2.65 -3.27 -5.75
CA ALA A 82 -3.31 -2.09 -6.28
C ALA A 82 -4.04 -2.35 -7.61
N VAL A 83 -3.37 -3.00 -8.57
CA VAL A 83 -3.98 -3.35 -9.87
C VAL A 83 -5.16 -4.31 -9.68
N LYS A 84 -5.01 -5.33 -8.83
CA LYS A 84 -6.10 -6.25 -8.48
C LYS A 84 -7.31 -5.51 -7.90
N ALA A 85 -7.07 -4.56 -6.99
CA ALA A 85 -8.15 -3.77 -6.41
C ALA A 85 -8.87 -2.92 -7.46
N LEU A 86 -8.11 -2.29 -8.39
CA LEU A 86 -8.69 -1.47 -9.46
C LEU A 86 -9.62 -2.27 -10.40
N VAL A 87 -9.28 -3.53 -10.70
CA VAL A 87 -10.08 -4.38 -11.62
C VAL A 87 -11.15 -5.22 -10.90
N SER A 88 -11.27 -5.09 -9.59
CA SER A 88 -12.25 -5.82 -8.78
C SER A 88 -13.20 -4.84 -8.07
N VAL A 89 -13.04 -4.70 -6.76
CA VAL A 89 -13.91 -3.87 -5.90
C VAL A 89 -13.61 -2.38 -5.96
N GLY A 90 -12.49 -2.00 -6.56
CA GLY A 90 -11.97 -0.63 -6.56
C GLY A 90 -11.23 -0.27 -5.26
N ILE A 91 -10.23 0.60 -5.39
CA ILE A 91 -9.42 1.04 -4.25
C ILE A 91 -10.27 1.86 -3.27
N GLN A 92 -11.20 2.66 -3.78
CA GLN A 92 -12.04 3.54 -2.96
C GLN A 92 -12.91 2.79 -1.96
N GLN A 93 -13.51 1.64 -2.31
CA GLN A 93 -14.36 0.90 -1.38
C GLN A 93 -13.61 0.38 -0.15
N GLY A 94 -12.38 -0.09 -0.33
CA GLY A 94 -11.54 -0.53 0.80
C GLY A 94 -11.15 0.62 1.72
N HIS A 95 -10.74 1.76 1.16
CA HIS A 95 -10.40 2.97 1.91
C HIS A 95 -11.61 3.58 2.61
N MET A 96 -12.77 3.59 1.96
CA MET A 96 -14.01 4.13 2.55
C MET A 96 -14.47 3.33 3.76
N LYS A 97 -14.40 1.99 3.74
CA LYS A 97 -14.70 1.15 4.91
C LYS A 97 -13.77 1.44 6.08
N MET A 98 -12.47 1.52 5.81
CA MET A 98 -11.49 1.81 6.84
C MET A 98 -11.64 3.24 7.39
N HIS A 99 -11.91 4.21 6.53
CA HIS A 99 -12.16 5.59 6.91
C HIS A 99 -13.40 5.70 7.80
N LEU A 100 -14.52 5.06 7.44
CA LEU A 100 -15.73 4.99 8.24
C LEU A 100 -15.47 4.36 9.61
N SER A 101 -14.78 3.21 9.66
CA SER A 101 -14.44 2.55 10.92
C SER A 101 -13.60 3.45 11.83
N ASN A 102 -12.65 4.20 11.28
CA ASN A 102 -11.86 5.16 12.05
C ASN A 102 -12.72 6.30 12.63
N ILE A 103 -13.68 6.82 11.85
CA ILE A 103 -14.61 7.85 12.33
C ILE A 103 -15.50 7.30 13.45
N LEU A 104 -16.04 6.08 13.29
CA LEU A 104 -16.88 5.44 14.31
C LEU A 104 -16.13 5.24 15.62
N ASN A 105 -14.86 4.83 15.54
CA ASN A 105 -14.00 4.70 16.72
C ASN A 105 -13.73 6.07 17.38
N GLN A 106 -13.46 7.13 16.60
CA GLN A 106 -13.27 8.49 17.13
C GLN A 106 -14.50 9.04 17.81
N LEU A 107 -15.69 8.72 17.30
CA LEU A 107 -16.98 9.12 17.88
C LEU A 107 -17.40 8.20 19.04
N ASN A 108 -16.59 7.20 19.41
CA ASN A 108 -16.90 6.19 20.42
C ASN A 108 -18.27 5.51 20.21
N VAL A 109 -18.61 5.22 18.96
CA VAL A 109 -19.86 4.55 18.63
C VAL A 109 -19.81 3.10 19.12
N PRO A 110 -20.80 2.64 19.93
CA PRO A 110 -20.84 1.25 20.38
C PRO A 110 -20.87 0.25 19.23
N GLU A 111 -20.19 -0.90 19.37
CA GLU A 111 -20.07 -1.92 18.31
C GLU A 111 -21.44 -2.36 17.77
N GLU A 112 -22.44 -2.48 18.65
CA GLU A 112 -23.81 -2.86 18.29
C GLU A 112 -24.47 -1.89 17.28
N ARG A 113 -24.06 -0.61 17.28
CA ARG A 113 -24.60 0.44 16.38
C ARG A 113 -23.73 0.67 15.15
N GLN A 114 -22.48 0.19 15.15
CA GLN A 114 -21.58 0.41 14.02
C GLN A 114 -22.07 -0.25 12.73
N ALA A 115 -22.67 -1.45 12.81
CA ALA A 115 -23.19 -2.16 11.65
C ALA A 115 -24.32 -1.37 10.94
N GLU A 116 -25.22 -0.73 11.68
CA GLU A 116 -26.30 0.10 11.16
C GLU A 116 -25.74 1.30 10.40
N ILE A 117 -24.75 1.99 10.99
CA ILE A 117 -24.12 3.16 10.37
C ILE A 117 -23.32 2.75 9.13
N GLN A 118 -22.60 1.63 9.19
CA GLN A 118 -21.87 1.09 8.04
C GLN A 118 -22.80 0.76 6.87
N GLN A 119 -23.97 0.20 7.15
CA GLN A 119 -24.97 -0.09 6.13
C GLN A 119 -25.56 1.21 5.54
N HIS A 120 -25.81 2.22 6.36
CA HIS A 120 -26.31 3.51 5.89
C HIS A 120 -25.35 4.23 4.94
N PHE A 121 -24.03 4.09 5.18
CA PHE A 121 -22.98 4.73 4.37
C PHE A 121 -22.41 3.83 3.27
N GLN A 122 -23.00 2.68 2.98
CA GLN A 122 -22.50 1.75 1.98
C GLN A 122 -22.36 2.39 0.58
N ASP A 123 -23.34 3.23 0.19
CA ASP A 123 -23.39 3.89 -1.11
C ASP A 123 -23.37 5.44 -1.00
N LYS A 124 -22.95 5.95 0.16
CA LYS A 124 -22.91 7.40 0.43
C LYS A 124 -21.48 7.87 0.64
N THR A 125 -21.28 9.18 0.41
CA THR A 125 -19.99 9.80 0.72
C THR A 125 -19.74 9.80 2.22
N VAL A 126 -18.62 9.22 2.66
CA VAL A 126 -18.19 9.19 4.04
C VAL A 126 -17.37 10.44 4.34
N SER A 127 -17.84 11.26 5.27
CA SER A 127 -17.09 12.35 5.89
C SER A 127 -17.34 12.37 7.39
N PHE A 128 -16.41 12.92 8.15
CA PHE A 128 -16.57 12.99 9.62
C PHE A 128 -17.88 13.68 10.02
N SER A 129 -18.17 14.83 9.42
CA SER A 129 -19.38 15.59 9.70
C SER A 129 -20.67 14.84 9.37
N ALA A 130 -20.71 14.14 8.23
CA ALA A 130 -21.90 13.37 7.84
C ALA A 130 -22.15 12.19 8.79
N VAL A 131 -21.09 11.50 9.22
CA VAL A 131 -21.20 10.38 10.17
C VAL A 131 -21.58 10.87 11.55
N GLU A 132 -21.01 11.99 12.01
CA GLU A 132 -21.36 12.61 13.29
C GLU A 132 -22.81 13.07 13.33
N GLU A 133 -23.30 13.71 12.27
CA GLU A 133 -24.70 14.16 12.16
C GLU A 133 -25.66 12.97 12.19
N TYR A 134 -25.35 11.91 11.43
CA TYR A 134 -26.16 10.71 11.43
C TYR A 134 -26.14 9.98 12.79
N TRP A 135 -24.99 9.92 13.44
CA TRP A 135 -24.87 9.36 14.79
C TRP A 135 -25.72 10.13 15.81
N LYS A 136 -25.71 11.47 15.77
CA LYS A 136 -26.57 12.31 16.62
C LYS A 136 -28.07 12.13 16.33
N TYR A 137 -28.43 11.80 15.10
CA TYR A 137 -29.82 11.51 14.73
C TYR A 137 -30.33 10.18 15.29
N LEU A 138 -29.45 9.21 15.45
CA LEU A 138 -29.78 7.89 15.98
C LEU A 138 -29.85 7.82 17.52
N GLY A 139 -29.26 8.77 18.22
CA GLY A 139 -29.19 8.80 19.68
C GLY A 139 -30.08 9.76 20.33
#